data_e4f12d527ef92c61733275a4f02aa1b1
#
_entry.id   e4f12d527ef92c61733275a4f02aa1b1
#
_cell.length_a   1.000
_cell.length_b   1.000
_cell.length_c   1.000
_cell.angle_alpha   90.00
_cell.angle_beta   90.00
_cell.angle_gamma   90.00
#
_symmetry.space_group_name_H-M   'P 1'
#
loop_
_entity.id
_entity.type
_entity.pdbx_description
1 polymer ?
#
loop_
_entity_poly.entity_id
_entity_poly.type
_entity_poly.pdbx_seq_one_letter_code
_entity_poly.pdbx_strand_id
1 'polypeptide(L)'
;LPNLILTDYLEFRLYRQGEFIMETRLGRPGKAGKLRQNRAAEASFTSLFHAFLETPFPHIANPTELARQMAATARILRDVIERAFQQEEANSPLHGQIEAFRRILLHDLEPAQFADMCAQTICYGLFAACCNHKPGNGPFSRQAAVYDLPETNPFLRQMFLHIAGPELDSRLAWSVDHLAALLDSADLSSILKDFGRRTR
;
A
#
# COMPACT_ATOMS: atom_id res chain seq x y z
N LEU A 1 -8.64 10.36 8.81
CA LEU A 1 -7.34 9.70 8.71
C LEU A 1 -7.12 8.91 10.00
N PRO A 2 -6.82 7.60 9.93
CA PRO A 2 -6.62 6.79 11.13
C PRO A 2 -5.39 7.23 11.93
N ASN A 3 -4.37 7.73 11.24
CA ASN A 3 -3.13 8.23 11.80
C ASN A 3 -2.70 9.48 11.05
N LEU A 4 -2.27 10.52 11.75
CA LEU A 4 -1.85 11.80 11.17
C LEU A 4 -0.73 12.41 11.98
N ILE A 5 0.36 12.80 11.32
CA ILE A 5 1.34 13.72 11.88
C ILE A 5 1.10 15.10 11.25
N LEU A 6 0.79 16.09 12.09
CA LEU A 6 0.74 17.48 11.71
C LEU A 6 2.07 18.13 12.12
N THR A 7 2.71 18.88 11.21
CA THR A 7 4.03 19.49 11.47
C THR A 7 4.21 20.80 10.74
N ASP A 8 4.98 21.71 11.39
CA ASP A 8 5.59 22.91 10.80
C ASP A 8 7.11 22.72 10.61
N TYR A 9 7.61 21.46 10.61
CA TYR A 9 9.01 21.03 10.60
C TYR A 9 9.79 21.28 11.89
N LEU A 10 9.28 22.05 12.83
CA LEU A 10 9.88 22.28 14.15
C LEU A 10 9.10 21.58 15.26
N GLU A 11 7.82 21.49 15.11
CA GLU A 11 6.90 20.78 15.99
C GLU A 11 6.20 19.68 15.22
N PHE A 12 6.05 18.51 15.84
CA PHE A 12 5.38 17.35 15.30
C PHE A 12 4.30 16.91 16.28
N ARG A 13 3.06 16.82 15.82
CA ARG A 13 1.91 16.37 16.62
C ARG A 13 1.30 15.14 15.99
N LEU A 14 1.24 14.07 16.76
CA LEU A 14 0.62 12.81 16.35
C LEU A 14 -0.85 12.82 16.80
N TYR A 15 -1.73 12.55 15.84
CA TYR A 15 -3.16 12.32 16.06
C TYR A 15 -3.53 10.92 15.61
N ARG A 16 -4.44 10.27 16.35
CA ARG A 16 -5.00 8.96 16.01
C ARG A 16 -6.51 9.04 16.09
N GLN A 17 -7.19 8.70 14.99
CA GLN A 17 -8.66 8.79 14.88
C GLN A 17 -9.22 10.19 15.22
N GLY A 18 -8.43 11.23 15.01
CA GLY A 18 -8.77 12.61 15.33
C GLY A 18 -8.38 13.04 16.75
N GLU A 19 -7.98 12.13 17.63
CA GLU A 19 -7.54 12.44 18.98
C GLU A 19 -6.03 12.73 19.04
N PHE A 20 -5.65 13.72 19.83
CA PHE A 20 -4.26 14.06 20.11
C PHE A 20 -3.59 12.97 20.96
N ILE A 21 -2.43 12.47 20.50
CA ILE A 21 -1.68 11.40 21.20
C ILE A 21 -0.43 11.96 21.86
N MET A 22 0.43 12.62 21.09
CA MET A 22 1.68 13.18 21.61
C MET A 22 2.25 14.26 20.71
N GLU A 23 3.13 15.08 21.25
CA GLU A 23 3.88 16.07 20.49
C GLU A 23 5.37 16.05 20.84
N THR A 24 6.18 16.50 19.90
CA THR A 24 7.59 16.80 20.12
C THR A 24 7.99 18.05 19.37
N ARG A 25 8.94 18.80 19.92
CA ARG A 25 9.45 20.03 19.33
C ARG A 25 10.98 19.97 19.20
N LEU A 26 11.45 19.88 17.96
CA LEU A 26 12.88 19.76 17.63
C LEU A 26 13.64 21.08 17.78
N GLY A 27 12.94 22.19 17.71
CA GLY A 27 13.57 23.51 17.80
C GLY A 27 12.58 24.65 18.01
N ARG A 28 13.11 25.82 18.28
CA ARG A 28 12.35 27.08 18.38
C ARG A 28 13.05 28.17 17.57
N PRO A 29 12.31 29.08 16.94
CA PRO A 29 12.89 30.28 16.35
C PRO A 29 13.64 31.09 17.43
N GLY A 30 14.90 31.35 17.18
CA GLY A 30 15.73 32.18 18.04
C GLY A 30 15.83 33.63 17.51
N LYS A 31 16.51 34.53 18.25
CA LYS A 31 16.77 35.87 17.80
C LYS A 31 17.62 35.84 16.52
N ALA A 32 17.37 36.76 15.59
CA ALA A 32 18.07 36.89 14.31
C ALA A 32 17.92 35.71 13.33
N GLY A 33 16.77 35.00 13.34
CA GLY A 33 16.50 33.90 12.37
C GLY A 33 17.28 32.61 12.62
N LYS A 34 18.05 32.52 13.68
CA LYS A 34 18.78 31.30 14.05
C LYS A 34 17.84 30.32 14.77
N LEU A 35 17.84 29.05 14.35
CA LEU A 35 17.11 27.99 15.03
C LEU A 35 17.88 27.53 16.28
N ARG A 36 17.19 27.47 17.42
CA ARG A 36 17.69 26.80 18.62
C ARG A 36 17.20 25.36 18.59
N GLN A 37 18.10 24.42 18.36
CA GLN A 37 17.82 23.00 18.40
C GLN A 37 17.59 22.52 19.84
N ASN A 38 16.63 21.61 20.01
CA ASN A 38 16.38 20.89 21.24
C ASN A 38 16.93 19.45 21.10
N ARG A 39 18.20 19.23 21.45
CA ARG A 39 18.84 17.91 21.37
C ARG A 39 18.15 16.86 22.25
N ALA A 40 17.50 17.26 23.34
CA ALA A 40 16.76 16.36 24.19
C ALA A 40 15.46 15.83 23.54
N ALA A 41 14.98 16.48 22.48
CA ALA A 41 13.78 16.07 21.78
C ALA A 41 14.02 14.94 20.75
N GLU A 42 15.26 14.57 20.50
CA GLU A 42 15.59 13.53 19.50
C GLU A 42 14.98 12.17 19.88
N ALA A 43 15.08 11.77 21.13
CA ALA A 43 14.45 10.55 21.64
C ALA A 43 12.91 10.61 21.54
N SER A 44 12.31 11.76 21.89
CA SER A 44 10.86 11.97 21.81
C SER A 44 10.37 11.95 20.36
N PHE A 45 11.17 12.51 19.44
CA PHE A 45 10.88 12.49 17.99
C PHE A 45 10.89 11.04 17.46
N THR A 46 11.93 10.26 17.81
CA THR A 46 12.02 8.84 17.47
C THR A 46 10.81 8.07 18.01
N SER A 47 10.45 8.30 19.29
CA SER A 47 9.27 7.66 19.89
C SER A 47 7.96 8.03 19.18
N LEU A 48 7.81 9.28 18.73
CA LEU A 48 6.63 9.72 17.99
C LEU A 48 6.52 8.98 16.65
N PHE A 49 7.62 8.84 15.92
CA PHE A 49 7.63 8.10 14.66
C PHE A 49 7.41 6.60 14.88
N HIS A 50 7.98 5.99 15.90
CA HIS A 50 7.67 4.60 16.27
C HIS A 50 6.17 4.44 16.57
N ALA A 51 5.60 5.31 17.40
CA ALA A 51 4.17 5.26 17.70
C ALA A 51 3.28 5.46 16.46
N PHE A 52 3.71 6.24 15.48
CA PHE A 52 3.02 6.40 14.20
C PHE A 52 3.12 5.13 13.34
N LEU A 53 4.32 4.55 13.22
CA LEU A 53 4.58 3.39 12.36
C LEU A 53 4.06 2.07 12.97
N GLU A 54 4.10 1.92 14.29
CA GLU A 54 3.64 0.73 15.02
C GLU A 54 2.12 0.72 15.26
N THR A 55 1.40 1.72 14.74
CA THR A 55 -0.06 1.71 14.90
C THR A 55 -0.64 0.53 14.14
N PRO A 56 -1.28 -0.41 14.81
CA PRO A 56 -1.93 -1.52 14.14
C PRO A 56 -2.99 -0.99 13.18
N PHE A 57 -3.13 -1.63 12.03
CA PHE A 57 -4.21 -1.32 11.12
C PHE A 57 -5.54 -1.44 11.87
N PRO A 58 -6.48 -0.51 11.66
CA PRO A 58 -7.82 -0.64 12.26
C PRO A 58 -8.44 -1.95 11.78
N HIS A 59 -9.02 -2.70 12.69
CA HIS A 59 -9.76 -3.91 12.34
C HIS A 59 -10.93 -3.55 11.41
N ILE A 60 -10.85 -3.99 10.16
CA ILE A 60 -11.84 -3.68 9.13
C ILE A 60 -12.82 -4.84 9.01
N ALA A 61 -14.05 -4.62 9.46
CA ALA A 61 -15.14 -5.60 9.33
C ALA A 61 -16.21 -5.16 8.30
N ASN A 62 -16.05 -3.99 7.68
CA ASN A 62 -17.01 -3.43 6.74
C ASN A 62 -16.48 -3.52 5.29
N PRO A 63 -17.23 -4.19 4.37
CA PRO A 63 -16.81 -4.33 2.97
C PRO A 63 -16.57 -3.00 2.25
N THR A 64 -17.41 -1.99 2.52
CA THR A 64 -17.28 -0.66 1.89
C THR A 64 -16.00 0.04 2.33
N GLU A 65 -15.65 -0.07 3.62
CA GLU A 65 -14.41 0.51 4.14
C GLU A 65 -13.18 -0.19 3.57
N LEU A 66 -13.19 -1.53 3.50
CA LEU A 66 -12.12 -2.28 2.85
C LEU A 66 -11.96 -1.87 1.39
N ALA A 67 -13.04 -1.83 0.63
CA ALA A 67 -13.02 -1.43 -0.78
C ALA A 67 -12.47 0.01 -0.96
N ARG A 68 -12.84 0.94 -0.07
CA ARG A 68 -12.35 2.33 -0.07
C ARG A 68 -10.83 2.39 0.17
N GLN A 69 -10.32 1.63 1.12
CA GLN A 69 -8.90 1.55 1.45
C GLN A 69 -8.10 0.91 0.30
N MET A 70 -8.59 -0.19 -0.25
CA MET A 70 -8.00 -0.85 -1.43
C MET A 70 -7.96 0.11 -2.64
N ALA A 71 -9.06 0.83 -2.91
CA ALA A 71 -9.10 1.80 -4.00
C ALA A 71 -8.14 2.98 -3.79
N ALA A 72 -7.92 3.41 -2.55
CA ALA A 72 -6.92 4.43 -2.23
C ALA A 72 -5.50 3.93 -2.55
N THR A 73 -5.18 2.70 -2.14
CA THR A 73 -3.87 2.08 -2.42
C THR A 73 -3.67 1.82 -3.92
N ALA A 74 -4.73 1.38 -4.63
CA ALA A 74 -4.66 1.19 -6.08
C ALA A 74 -4.30 2.49 -6.82
N ARG A 75 -4.86 3.63 -6.40
CA ARG A 75 -4.50 4.95 -6.98
C ARG A 75 -3.04 5.30 -6.73
N ILE A 76 -2.53 5.06 -5.53
CA ILE A 76 -1.12 5.29 -5.21
C ILE A 76 -0.22 4.41 -6.09
N LEU A 77 -0.53 3.12 -6.20
CA LEU A 77 0.21 2.18 -7.06
C LEU A 77 0.23 2.65 -8.51
N ARG A 78 -0.93 3.01 -9.07
CA ARG A 78 -1.04 3.55 -10.42
C ARG A 78 -0.15 4.79 -10.60
N ASP A 79 -0.26 5.76 -9.71
CA ASP A 79 0.49 7.01 -9.79
C ASP A 79 2.02 6.79 -9.69
N VAL A 80 2.46 5.80 -8.89
CA VAL A 80 3.88 5.42 -8.80
C VAL A 80 4.35 4.75 -10.09
N ILE A 81 3.56 3.85 -10.68
CA ILE A 81 3.89 3.20 -11.95
C ILE A 81 3.95 4.23 -13.08
N GLU A 82 2.99 5.15 -13.17
CA GLU A 82 2.99 6.21 -14.18
C GLU A 82 4.23 7.11 -14.08
N ARG A 83 4.62 7.49 -12.85
CA ARG A 83 5.84 8.27 -12.62
C ARG A 83 7.10 7.49 -13.00
N ALA A 84 7.13 6.19 -12.72
CA ALA A 84 8.25 5.35 -13.12
C ALA A 84 8.42 5.32 -14.63
N PHE A 85 7.33 5.22 -15.41
CA PHE A 85 7.38 5.32 -16.86
C PHE A 85 7.95 6.66 -17.36
N GLN A 86 7.62 7.76 -16.67
CA GLN A 86 8.11 9.10 -17.07
C GLN A 86 9.59 9.31 -16.75
N GLN A 87 10.14 8.61 -15.78
CA GLN A 87 11.48 8.79 -15.26
C GLN A 87 12.50 7.79 -15.82
N GLU A 88 12.03 6.66 -16.32
CA GLU A 88 12.89 5.58 -16.81
C GLU A 88 13.18 5.72 -18.31
N GLU A 89 14.36 5.21 -18.69
CA GLU A 89 14.71 5.09 -20.10
C GLU A 89 13.85 4.03 -20.82
N ALA A 90 13.69 4.19 -22.13
CA ALA A 90 12.86 3.30 -22.95
C ALA A 90 13.24 1.80 -22.90
N ASN A 91 14.44 1.46 -22.46
CA ASN A 91 14.94 0.09 -22.34
C ASN A 91 14.81 -0.49 -20.92
N SER A 92 14.09 0.17 -20.01
CA SER A 92 13.92 -0.33 -18.65
C SER A 92 13.05 -1.60 -18.60
N PRO A 93 13.14 -2.39 -17.52
CA PRO A 93 12.28 -3.55 -17.32
C PRO A 93 10.79 -3.22 -17.43
N LEU A 94 10.36 -2.06 -16.92
CA LEU A 94 8.97 -1.63 -16.95
C LEU A 94 8.48 -1.37 -18.37
N HIS A 95 9.31 -0.73 -19.22
CA HIS A 95 9.01 -0.57 -20.65
C HIS A 95 8.99 -1.91 -21.39
N GLY A 96 9.87 -2.84 -21.03
CA GLY A 96 9.85 -4.21 -21.56
C GLY A 96 8.54 -4.94 -21.23
N GLN A 97 7.99 -4.71 -20.05
CA GLN A 97 6.71 -5.31 -19.64
C GLN A 97 5.55 -4.79 -20.47
N ILE A 98 5.39 -3.47 -20.65
CA ILE A 98 4.30 -2.92 -21.46
C ILE A 98 4.40 -3.40 -22.92
N GLU A 99 5.61 -3.50 -23.47
CA GLU A 99 5.80 -4.02 -24.83
C GLU A 99 5.39 -5.50 -24.94
N ALA A 100 5.66 -6.32 -23.93
CA ALA A 100 5.20 -7.70 -23.88
C ALA A 100 3.67 -7.77 -23.86
N PHE A 101 3.02 -6.92 -23.07
CA PHE A 101 1.56 -6.84 -23.04
C PHE A 101 0.96 -6.33 -24.34
N ARG A 102 1.57 -5.34 -25.00
CA ARG A 102 1.16 -4.87 -26.32
C ARG A 102 1.18 -5.98 -27.37
N ARG A 103 2.20 -6.81 -27.37
CA ARG A 103 2.33 -7.92 -28.34
C ARG A 103 1.27 -9.01 -28.15
N ILE A 104 0.84 -9.26 -26.92
CA ILE A 104 0.00 -10.44 -26.59
C ILE A 104 -1.47 -10.08 -26.45
N LEU A 105 -1.79 -8.89 -25.90
CA LEU A 105 -3.15 -8.57 -25.44
C LEU A 105 -3.76 -7.33 -26.11
N LEU A 106 -3.07 -6.19 -26.07
CA LEU A 106 -3.62 -4.90 -26.50
C LEU A 106 -2.54 -4.11 -27.24
N HIS A 107 -2.58 -4.08 -28.56
CA HIS A 107 -1.56 -3.43 -29.40
C HIS A 107 -1.43 -1.92 -29.18
N ASP A 108 -2.51 -1.28 -28.73
CA ASP A 108 -2.65 0.16 -28.51
C ASP A 108 -2.63 0.54 -27.00
N LEU A 109 -2.06 -0.33 -26.14
CA LEU A 109 -2.02 -0.12 -24.71
C LEU A 109 -1.14 1.09 -24.36
N GLU A 110 -1.75 2.13 -23.78
CA GLU A 110 -1.05 3.31 -23.29
C GLU A 110 -0.45 3.09 -21.89
N PRO A 111 0.65 3.80 -21.53
CA PRO A 111 1.29 3.65 -20.21
C PRO A 111 0.34 3.86 -19.03
N ALA A 112 -0.58 4.83 -19.10
CA ALA A 112 -1.57 5.09 -18.06
C ALA A 112 -2.56 3.92 -17.89
N GLN A 113 -3.01 3.32 -19.00
CA GLN A 113 -3.88 2.15 -18.98
C GLN A 113 -3.16 0.92 -18.42
N PHE A 114 -1.89 0.74 -18.79
CA PHE A 114 -1.04 -0.31 -18.23
C PHE A 114 -0.86 -0.14 -16.71
N ALA A 115 -0.57 1.07 -16.24
CA ALA A 115 -0.43 1.37 -14.82
C ALA A 115 -1.71 1.07 -14.03
N ASP A 116 -2.88 1.44 -14.58
CA ASP A 116 -4.18 1.16 -13.97
C ASP A 116 -4.46 -0.34 -13.92
N MET A 117 -4.21 -1.06 -15.01
CA MET A 117 -4.35 -2.52 -15.08
C MET A 117 -3.44 -3.24 -14.07
N CYS A 118 -2.18 -2.83 -13.96
CA CYS A 118 -1.24 -3.38 -12.97
C CYS A 118 -1.71 -3.13 -11.54
N ALA A 119 -2.09 -1.90 -11.21
CA ALA A 119 -2.58 -1.54 -9.89
C ALA A 119 -3.82 -2.34 -9.49
N GLN A 120 -4.79 -2.49 -10.39
CA GLN A 120 -5.97 -3.30 -10.16
C GLN A 120 -5.63 -4.78 -10.00
N THR A 121 -4.74 -5.32 -10.83
CA THR A 121 -4.33 -6.73 -10.75
C THR A 121 -3.63 -7.04 -9.44
N ILE A 122 -2.75 -6.14 -8.97
CA ILE A 122 -2.10 -6.28 -7.65
C ILE A 122 -3.16 -6.29 -6.53
N CYS A 123 -4.09 -5.33 -6.54
CA CYS A 123 -5.12 -5.23 -5.51
C CYS A 123 -6.04 -6.45 -5.47
N TYR A 124 -6.55 -6.88 -6.62
CA TYR A 124 -7.45 -8.03 -6.69
C TYR A 124 -6.72 -9.35 -6.45
N GLY A 125 -5.48 -9.48 -6.92
CA GLY A 125 -4.65 -10.65 -6.68
C GLY A 125 -4.35 -10.84 -5.20
N LEU A 126 -3.94 -9.77 -4.49
CA LEU A 126 -3.72 -9.81 -3.04
C LEU A 126 -5.00 -10.13 -2.28
N PHE A 127 -6.13 -9.51 -2.65
CA PHE A 127 -7.42 -9.82 -2.02
C PHE A 127 -7.81 -11.29 -2.22
N ALA A 128 -7.71 -11.82 -3.43
CA ALA A 128 -8.02 -13.22 -3.73
C ALA A 128 -7.09 -14.19 -2.99
N ALA A 129 -5.79 -13.88 -2.93
CA ALA A 129 -4.82 -14.67 -2.17
C ALA A 129 -5.14 -14.64 -0.67
N CYS A 130 -5.48 -13.47 -0.11
CA CYS A 130 -5.87 -13.34 1.29
C CYS A 130 -7.14 -14.13 1.63
N CYS A 131 -8.13 -14.18 0.72
CA CYS A 131 -9.32 -15.02 0.89
C CYS A 131 -8.99 -16.51 0.92
N ASN A 132 -7.91 -16.95 0.29
CA ASN A 132 -7.44 -18.34 0.28
C ASN A 132 -6.42 -18.64 1.39
N HIS A 133 -5.90 -17.62 2.05
CA HIS A 133 -4.90 -17.77 3.10
C HIS A 133 -5.47 -18.58 4.26
N LYS A 134 -4.76 -19.65 4.65
CA LYS A 134 -5.26 -20.57 5.69
C LYS A 134 -4.86 -20.06 7.08
N PRO A 135 -5.79 -20.11 8.05
CA PRO A 135 -5.44 -19.92 9.46
C PRO A 135 -4.32 -20.90 9.86
N GLY A 136 -3.24 -20.39 10.40
CA GLY A 136 -2.08 -21.20 10.81
C GLY A 136 -0.84 -21.07 9.91
N ASN A 137 -0.95 -20.44 8.74
CA ASN A 137 0.20 -20.15 7.88
C ASN A 137 0.99 -18.89 8.33
N GLY A 138 0.62 -18.32 9.48
CA GLY A 138 1.18 -17.05 9.96
C GLY A 138 0.44 -15.84 9.40
N PRO A 139 0.97 -14.60 9.57
CA PRO A 139 0.38 -13.39 9.03
C PRO A 139 0.35 -13.39 7.50
N PHE A 140 -0.71 -12.87 6.92
CA PHE A 140 -0.76 -12.67 5.48
C PHE A 140 0.24 -11.59 5.04
N SER A 141 0.98 -11.87 4.01
CA SER A 141 2.01 -10.98 3.45
C SER A 141 2.05 -11.08 1.94
N ARG A 142 2.72 -10.13 1.28
CA ARG A 142 2.97 -10.19 -0.16
C ARG A 142 3.66 -11.50 -0.57
N GLN A 143 4.59 -11.99 0.24
CA GLN A 143 5.30 -13.24 -0.01
C GLN A 143 4.36 -14.44 0.12
N ALA A 144 3.49 -14.46 1.12
CA ALA A 144 2.47 -15.50 1.29
C ALA A 144 1.47 -15.52 0.12
N ALA A 145 1.09 -14.34 -0.39
CA ALA A 145 0.15 -14.22 -1.49
C ALA A 145 0.55 -14.99 -2.75
N VAL A 146 1.86 -15.11 -3.02
CA VAL A 146 2.38 -15.87 -4.16
C VAL A 146 1.92 -17.34 -4.13
N TYR A 147 1.86 -17.92 -2.93
CA TYR A 147 1.46 -19.33 -2.73
C TYR A 147 -0.05 -19.51 -2.60
N ASP A 148 -0.76 -18.47 -2.15
CA ASP A 148 -2.20 -18.51 -1.86
C ASP A 148 -3.07 -18.06 -3.06
N LEU A 149 -2.44 -17.65 -4.17
CA LEU A 149 -3.17 -17.27 -5.39
C LEU A 149 -3.97 -18.47 -5.95
N PRO A 150 -5.25 -18.25 -6.34
CA PRO A 150 -6.04 -19.29 -6.97
C PRO A 150 -5.39 -19.83 -8.25
N GLU A 151 -5.42 -21.16 -8.42
CA GLU A 151 -4.90 -21.82 -9.62
C GLU A 151 -5.88 -21.76 -10.82
N THR A 152 -7.07 -21.21 -10.60
CA THR A 152 -8.17 -21.22 -11.58
C THR A 152 -7.88 -20.44 -12.86
N ASN A 153 -6.94 -19.46 -12.80
CA ASN A 153 -6.52 -18.70 -13.98
C ASN A 153 -4.98 -18.60 -14.03
N PRO A 154 -4.31 -19.53 -14.76
CA PRO A 154 -2.86 -19.54 -14.88
C PRO A 154 -2.27 -18.23 -15.46
N PHE A 155 -3.00 -17.58 -16.37
CA PHE A 155 -2.56 -16.31 -16.96
C PHE A 155 -2.53 -15.18 -15.93
N LEU A 156 -3.61 -14.98 -15.16
CA LEU A 156 -3.66 -13.97 -14.09
C LEU A 156 -2.63 -14.26 -13.00
N ARG A 157 -2.41 -15.54 -12.67
CA ARG A 157 -1.36 -15.93 -11.73
C ARG A 157 0.03 -15.53 -12.23
N GLN A 158 0.36 -15.85 -13.49
CA GLN A 158 1.65 -15.48 -14.07
C GLN A 158 1.82 -13.97 -14.13
N MET A 159 0.78 -13.24 -14.52
CA MET A 159 0.80 -11.79 -14.53
C MET A 159 1.03 -11.22 -13.12
N PHE A 160 0.32 -11.72 -12.11
CA PHE A 160 0.50 -11.29 -10.72
C PHE A 160 1.92 -11.58 -10.23
N LEU A 161 2.45 -12.77 -10.46
CA LEU A 161 3.81 -13.14 -10.08
C LEU A 161 4.87 -12.22 -10.71
N HIS A 162 4.62 -11.78 -11.92
CA HIS A 162 5.53 -10.89 -12.63
C HIS A 162 5.48 -9.45 -12.09
N ILE A 163 4.29 -8.94 -11.75
CA ILE A 163 4.11 -7.54 -11.32
C ILE A 163 4.06 -7.34 -9.80
N ALA A 164 3.93 -8.38 -9.00
CA ALA A 164 3.86 -8.31 -7.53
C ALA A 164 4.71 -9.36 -6.81
N GLY A 165 5.49 -10.14 -7.58
CA GLY A 165 6.34 -11.21 -7.06
C GLY A 165 7.59 -10.74 -6.31
N PRO A 166 8.54 -11.64 -6.04
CA PRO A 166 9.76 -11.33 -5.28
C PRO A 166 10.63 -10.24 -5.87
N GLU A 167 10.61 -10.09 -7.21
CA GLU A 167 11.39 -9.09 -7.97
C GLU A 167 10.64 -7.76 -8.16
N LEU A 168 9.59 -7.52 -7.38
CA LEU A 168 8.85 -6.26 -7.43
C LEU A 168 9.77 -5.07 -7.22
N ASP A 169 9.61 -4.06 -8.07
CA ASP A 169 10.31 -2.78 -7.95
C ASP A 169 10.17 -2.20 -6.53
N SER A 170 11.30 -1.82 -5.93
CA SER A 170 11.35 -1.33 -4.55
C SER A 170 10.47 -0.09 -4.31
N ARG A 171 10.23 0.71 -5.35
CA ARG A 171 9.34 1.88 -5.30
C ARG A 171 7.88 1.50 -5.08
N LEU A 172 7.48 0.29 -5.51
CA LEU A 172 6.13 -0.25 -5.37
C LEU A 172 5.98 -1.11 -4.11
N ALA A 173 7.07 -1.74 -3.67
CA ALA A 173 7.06 -2.75 -2.62
C ALA A 173 6.34 -2.28 -1.36
N TRP A 174 6.62 -1.06 -0.88
CA TRP A 174 5.98 -0.53 0.33
C TRP A 174 4.45 -0.41 0.22
N SER A 175 3.93 -0.01 -0.96
CA SER A 175 2.48 0.11 -1.18
C SER A 175 1.80 -1.25 -1.24
N VAL A 176 2.48 -2.23 -1.83
CA VAL A 176 1.99 -3.61 -1.92
C VAL A 176 2.04 -4.29 -0.55
N ASP A 177 3.13 -4.09 0.21
CA ASP A 177 3.25 -4.60 1.57
C ASP A 177 2.24 -3.93 2.52
N HIS A 178 1.98 -2.62 2.35
CA HIS A 178 0.92 -1.93 3.09
C HIS A 178 -0.47 -2.52 2.79
N LEU A 179 -0.77 -2.82 1.53
CA LEU A 179 -2.04 -3.45 1.16
C LEU A 179 -2.15 -4.87 1.73
N ALA A 180 -1.08 -5.65 1.73
CA ALA A 180 -1.06 -6.97 2.34
C ALA A 180 -1.34 -6.91 3.84
N ALA A 181 -0.70 -5.98 4.57
CA ALA A 181 -0.94 -5.77 6.00
C ALA A 181 -2.37 -5.25 6.30
N LEU A 182 -2.92 -4.42 5.44
CA LEU A 182 -4.32 -3.98 5.52
C LEU A 182 -5.28 -5.17 5.41
N LEU A 183 -5.03 -6.06 4.45
CA LEU A 183 -5.83 -7.26 4.23
C LEU A 183 -5.70 -8.27 5.39
N ASP A 184 -4.50 -8.42 5.95
CA ASP A 184 -4.26 -9.26 7.12
C ASP A 184 -5.07 -8.80 8.36
N SER A 185 -5.25 -7.47 8.50
CA SER A 185 -6.04 -6.87 9.58
C SER A 185 -7.56 -6.94 9.36
N ALA A 186 -8.01 -7.29 8.17
CA ALA A 186 -9.44 -7.30 7.83
C ALA A 186 -10.13 -8.59 8.29
N ASP A 187 -11.33 -8.44 8.87
CA ASP A 187 -12.20 -9.58 9.16
C ASP A 187 -12.91 -10.06 7.88
N LEU A 188 -12.17 -10.79 7.05
CA LEU A 188 -12.71 -11.33 5.81
C LEU A 188 -13.90 -12.25 6.04
N SER A 189 -13.97 -12.94 7.19
CA SER A 189 -15.08 -13.83 7.51
C SER A 189 -16.39 -13.05 7.65
N SER A 190 -16.36 -11.90 8.28
CA SER A 190 -17.50 -10.98 8.40
C SER A 190 -17.80 -10.27 7.08
N ILE A 191 -16.77 -9.83 6.36
CA ILE A 191 -16.89 -9.14 5.08
C ILE A 191 -17.55 -10.04 4.03
N LEU A 192 -17.13 -11.30 3.93
CA LEU A 192 -17.62 -12.24 2.90
C LEU A 192 -19.03 -12.80 3.20
N LYS A 193 -19.46 -12.82 4.47
CA LYS A 193 -20.81 -13.28 4.83
C LYS A 193 -21.93 -12.50 4.11
N ASP A 194 -21.72 -11.24 3.82
CA ASP A 194 -22.72 -10.37 3.19
C ASP A 194 -22.56 -10.27 1.67
N PHE A 195 -21.50 -10.81 1.10
CA PHE A 195 -21.20 -10.68 -0.35
C PHE A 195 -22.19 -11.44 -1.25
N GLY A 196 -22.93 -12.41 -0.75
CA GLY A 196 -23.92 -13.18 -1.51
C GLY A 196 -25.39 -12.75 -1.31
N ARG A 197 -25.68 -11.86 -0.35
CA ARG A 197 -27.06 -11.54 0.07
C ARG A 197 -27.68 -10.31 -0.59
N ARG A 198 -26.92 -9.47 -1.27
CA ARG A 198 -27.40 -8.22 -1.88
C ARG A 198 -27.82 -8.34 -3.36
N THR A 199 -27.83 -9.52 -3.93
CA THR A 199 -28.23 -9.77 -5.34
C THR A 199 -29.54 -10.58 -5.45
N ARG A 200 -30.55 -10.27 -4.59
CA ARG A 200 -31.91 -10.70 -4.81
C ARG A 200 -32.87 -9.56 -4.63
#